data_a4d9d95b916fbfd9c4873134c69228f9
#
_entry.id   a4d9d95b916fbfd9c4873134c69228f9
#
_cell.length_a   1.000
_cell.length_b   1.000
_cell.length_c   1.000
_cell.angle_alpha   90.00
_cell.angle_beta   90.00
_cell.angle_gamma   90.00
#
_symmetry.space_group_name_H-M   'P 1'
#
loop_
_entity.id
_entity.type
_entity.pdbx_description
1 polymer ?
#
loop_
_entity_poly.entity_id
_entity_poly.type
_entity_poly.pdbx_seq_one_letter_code
_entity_poly.pdbx_strand_id
1 'polypeptide(L)'
;MRTAIGMVELNSIAKGIETCDYMVKAAQVELIRSSTVCPGKYLILIAGDTGDVRAAMKEGESRGGECVVDTLLLPNVHPQLIPAISMATQTPPLGAVGVLEFYSVASAITAADIAAKAANITLIEVRIGYAIGGKGYVTLTRDAQLLVGTTVIPRPAKQVFDSLL
;
A
#
# COMPACT_ATOMS: atom_id res chain seq x y z
N MET A 1 15.47 -4.32 9.70
CA MET A 1 14.41 -3.33 10.05
C MET A 1 13.64 -3.02 8.78
N ARG A 2 12.29 -2.93 8.80
CA ARG A 2 11.51 -2.65 7.58
C ARG A 2 11.52 -1.15 7.30
N THR A 3 12.55 -0.68 6.60
CA THR A 3 12.74 0.76 6.34
C THR A 3 12.30 1.17 4.94
N ALA A 4 12.09 0.21 4.04
CA ALA A 4 11.66 0.48 2.67
C ALA A 4 10.60 -0.51 2.21
N ILE A 5 9.80 -0.08 1.24
CA ILE A 5 8.84 -0.90 0.50
C ILE A 5 9.21 -0.88 -0.99
N GLY A 6 9.11 -2.05 -1.62
CA GLY A 6 9.15 -2.22 -3.06
C GLY A 6 7.87 -2.86 -3.58
N MET A 7 7.34 -2.39 -4.71
CA MET A 7 6.16 -2.93 -5.35
C MET A 7 6.40 -3.12 -6.85
N VAL A 8 5.97 -4.25 -7.37
CA VAL A 8 5.88 -4.51 -8.82
C VAL A 8 4.47 -4.98 -9.13
N GLU A 9 3.84 -4.34 -10.09
CA GLU A 9 2.53 -4.73 -10.63
C GLU A 9 2.71 -5.23 -12.06
N LEU A 10 2.17 -6.41 -12.37
CA LEU A 10 2.30 -7.05 -13.67
C LEU A 10 0.92 -7.35 -14.28
N ASN A 11 0.81 -7.29 -15.60
CA ASN A 11 -0.39 -7.64 -16.36
C ASN A 11 -0.54 -9.14 -16.63
N SER A 12 0.36 -9.98 -16.11
CA SER A 12 0.34 -11.44 -16.23
C SER A 12 0.48 -12.08 -14.86
N ILE A 13 -0.49 -12.92 -14.47
CA ILE A 13 -0.50 -13.62 -13.19
C ILE A 13 0.65 -14.63 -13.12
N ALA A 14 0.82 -15.45 -14.17
CA ALA A 14 1.88 -16.46 -14.20
C ALA A 14 3.27 -15.82 -14.13
N LYS A 15 3.49 -14.76 -14.91
CA LYS A 15 4.74 -14.00 -14.88
C LYS A 15 4.96 -13.31 -13.54
N GLY A 16 3.90 -12.85 -12.90
CA GLY A 16 3.96 -12.25 -11.56
C GLY A 16 4.41 -13.24 -10.49
N ILE A 17 3.90 -14.47 -10.51
CA ILE A 17 4.32 -15.53 -9.56
C ILE A 17 5.80 -15.86 -9.77
N GLU A 18 6.24 -16.05 -11.01
CA GLU A 18 7.64 -16.27 -11.35
C GLU A 18 8.53 -15.12 -10.88
N THR A 19 8.15 -13.89 -11.20
CA THR A 19 8.89 -12.68 -10.83
C THR A 19 9.02 -12.54 -9.31
N CYS A 20 7.95 -12.84 -8.56
CA CYS A 20 7.97 -12.83 -7.10
C CYS A 20 9.04 -13.78 -6.53
N ASP A 21 9.14 -15.00 -7.05
CA ASP A 21 10.16 -15.97 -6.62
C ASP A 21 11.59 -15.45 -6.84
N TYR A 22 11.85 -14.83 -8.00
CA TYR A 22 13.16 -14.22 -8.26
C TYR A 22 13.45 -13.04 -7.33
N MET A 23 12.46 -12.17 -7.05
CA MET A 23 12.64 -11.03 -6.15
C MET A 23 13.02 -11.45 -4.73
N VAL A 24 12.33 -12.44 -4.16
CA VAL A 24 12.62 -12.89 -2.79
C VAL A 24 13.90 -13.70 -2.69
N LYS A 25 14.38 -14.27 -3.80
CA LYS A 25 15.69 -14.97 -3.85
C LYS A 25 16.85 -14.00 -4.06
N ALA A 26 16.62 -12.81 -4.60
CA ALA A 26 17.66 -11.86 -4.95
C ALA A 26 18.25 -11.10 -3.76
N ALA A 27 17.48 -10.93 -2.66
CA ALA A 27 17.90 -10.16 -1.49
C ALA A 27 17.13 -10.56 -0.23
N GLN A 28 17.59 -10.07 0.93
CA GLN A 28 16.96 -10.30 2.25
C GLN A 28 15.71 -9.39 2.41
N VAL A 29 14.64 -9.76 1.73
CA VAL A 29 13.37 -9.04 1.79
C VAL A 29 12.26 -9.89 2.38
N GLU A 30 11.28 -9.23 2.99
CA GLU A 30 10.05 -9.85 3.47
C GLU A 30 8.95 -9.65 2.43
N LEU A 31 8.27 -10.72 2.07
CA LEU A 31 7.11 -10.67 1.20
C LEU A 31 5.87 -10.24 2.01
N ILE A 32 5.43 -9.00 1.82
CA ILE A 32 4.24 -8.44 2.49
C ILE A 32 2.98 -8.92 1.78
N ARG A 33 3.00 -8.93 0.44
CA ARG A 33 1.88 -9.39 -0.37
C ARG A 33 2.33 -9.92 -1.72
N SER A 34 1.69 -11.00 -2.15
CA SER A 34 1.81 -11.55 -3.50
C SER A 34 0.44 -12.10 -3.88
N SER A 35 -0.29 -11.39 -4.74
CA SER A 35 -1.68 -11.75 -5.04
C SER A 35 -2.18 -11.18 -6.35
N THR A 36 -3.23 -11.80 -6.87
CA THR A 36 -3.99 -11.23 -8.00
C THR A 36 -4.72 -9.97 -7.58
N VAL A 37 -4.78 -8.99 -8.48
CA VAL A 37 -5.56 -7.75 -8.33
C VAL A 37 -6.35 -7.48 -9.61
N CYS A 38 -7.42 -6.67 -9.50
CA CYS A 38 -8.24 -6.32 -10.65
C CYS A 38 -7.47 -5.36 -11.61
N PRO A 39 -7.75 -5.42 -12.91
CA PRO A 39 -8.47 -6.42 -13.68
C PRO A 39 -7.53 -7.50 -14.26
N GLY A 40 -7.24 -8.55 -13.51
CA GLY A 40 -6.40 -9.66 -13.97
C GLY A 40 -4.90 -9.39 -13.93
N LYS A 41 -4.45 -8.47 -13.06
CA LYS A 41 -3.05 -8.17 -12.79
C LYS A 41 -2.52 -8.96 -11.58
N TYR A 42 -1.22 -8.94 -11.38
CA TYR A 42 -0.53 -9.50 -10.22
C TYR A 42 0.29 -8.43 -9.51
N LEU A 43 0.15 -8.37 -8.19
CA LEU A 43 0.83 -7.42 -7.34
C LEU A 43 1.81 -8.15 -6.42
N ILE A 44 3.05 -7.66 -6.39
CA ILE A 44 4.11 -8.09 -5.48
C ILE A 44 4.47 -6.89 -4.62
N LEU A 45 4.42 -7.05 -3.30
CA LEU A 45 4.83 -6.04 -2.34
C LEU A 45 5.82 -6.65 -1.37
N ILE A 46 7.01 -6.07 -1.30
CA ILE A 46 8.12 -6.48 -0.43
C ILE A 46 8.52 -5.36 0.52
N ALA A 47 9.10 -5.73 1.65
CA ALA A 47 9.71 -4.78 2.60
C ALA A 47 11.05 -5.28 3.09
N GLY A 48 11.90 -4.36 3.53
CA GLY A 48 13.25 -4.68 4.03
C GLY A 48 14.11 -3.45 4.20
N ASP A 49 15.42 -3.64 4.26
CA ASP A 49 16.37 -2.55 4.18
C ASP A 49 16.40 -1.98 2.75
N THR A 50 16.67 -0.69 2.63
CA THR A 50 16.59 0.03 1.34
C THR A 50 17.49 -0.60 0.26
N GLY A 51 18.65 -1.10 0.63
CA GLY A 51 19.59 -1.77 -0.29
C GLY A 51 19.02 -3.08 -0.82
N ASP A 52 18.49 -3.92 0.06
CA ASP A 52 17.89 -5.20 -0.27
C ASP A 52 16.63 -5.03 -1.12
N VAL A 53 15.75 -4.11 -0.72
CA VAL A 53 14.53 -3.81 -1.50
C VAL A 53 14.90 -3.31 -2.90
N ARG A 54 15.92 -2.45 -3.03
CA ARG A 54 16.39 -1.97 -4.34
C ARG A 54 16.93 -3.11 -5.21
N ALA A 55 17.69 -4.04 -4.63
CA ALA A 55 18.23 -5.20 -5.35
C ALA A 55 17.09 -6.12 -5.83
N ALA A 56 16.13 -6.42 -4.96
CA ALA A 56 14.96 -7.22 -5.30
C ALA A 56 14.09 -6.55 -6.38
N MET A 57 13.90 -5.23 -6.30
CA MET A 57 13.15 -4.45 -7.30
C MET A 57 13.82 -4.51 -8.68
N LYS A 58 15.15 -4.35 -8.74
CA LYS A 58 15.90 -4.46 -9.99
C LYS A 58 15.71 -5.82 -10.66
N GLU A 59 15.75 -6.90 -9.87
CA GLU A 59 15.48 -8.26 -10.37
C GLU A 59 14.02 -8.39 -10.82
N GLY A 60 13.07 -7.84 -10.05
CA GLY A 60 11.64 -7.85 -10.38
C GLY A 60 11.33 -7.15 -11.70
N GLU A 61 11.88 -5.97 -11.92
CA GLU A 61 11.74 -5.23 -13.17
C GLU A 61 12.36 -5.99 -14.34
N SER A 62 13.56 -6.55 -14.16
CA SER A 62 14.26 -7.31 -15.18
C SER A 62 13.50 -8.58 -15.59
N ARG A 63 12.99 -9.34 -14.62
CA ARG A 63 12.25 -10.60 -14.86
C ARG A 63 10.84 -10.37 -15.34
N GLY A 64 10.18 -9.33 -14.83
CA GLY A 64 8.83 -8.94 -15.25
C GLY A 64 8.81 -8.44 -16.69
N GLY A 65 9.86 -7.73 -17.13
CA GLY A 65 10.01 -7.24 -18.49
C GLY A 65 8.79 -6.47 -18.98
N GLU A 66 8.31 -6.80 -20.17
CA GLU A 66 7.16 -6.14 -20.81
C GLU A 66 5.83 -6.35 -20.05
N CYS A 67 5.77 -7.30 -19.11
CA CYS A 67 4.58 -7.51 -18.29
C CYS A 67 4.48 -6.52 -17.12
N VAL A 68 5.53 -5.76 -16.80
CA VAL A 68 5.50 -4.76 -15.73
C VAL A 68 4.65 -3.57 -16.16
N VAL A 69 3.65 -3.23 -15.36
CA VAL A 69 2.75 -2.09 -15.62
C VAL A 69 2.96 -0.93 -14.65
N ASP A 70 3.42 -1.22 -13.44
CA ASP A 70 3.73 -0.17 -12.45
C ASP A 70 4.76 -0.67 -11.43
N THR A 71 5.58 0.24 -10.91
CA THR A 71 6.58 -0.04 -9.88
C THR A 71 6.61 1.07 -8.84
N LEU A 72 6.98 0.71 -7.61
CA LEU A 72 7.21 1.66 -6.53
C LEU A 72 8.41 1.23 -5.71
N LEU A 73 9.33 2.16 -5.47
CA LEU A 73 10.38 2.03 -4.46
C LEU A 73 10.27 3.20 -3.48
N LEU A 74 9.88 2.91 -2.26
CA LEU A 74 9.64 3.91 -1.23
C LEU A 74 10.58 3.67 -0.05
N PRO A 75 11.65 4.46 0.11
CA PRO A 75 12.55 4.38 1.26
C PRO A 75 11.97 5.12 2.48
N ASN A 76 12.42 4.75 3.67
CA ASN A 76 12.06 5.39 4.94
C ASN A 76 10.55 5.50 5.14
N VAL A 77 9.83 4.39 4.97
CA VAL A 77 8.37 4.34 5.13
C VAL A 77 7.94 4.63 6.56
N HIS A 78 6.80 5.31 6.70
CA HIS A 78 6.21 5.55 8.01
C HIS A 78 5.81 4.23 8.68
N PRO A 79 6.02 4.05 10.01
CA PRO A 79 5.73 2.79 10.71
C PRO A 79 4.28 2.29 10.60
N GLN A 80 3.32 3.17 10.41
CA GLN A 80 1.91 2.82 10.24
C GLN A 80 1.58 2.23 8.86
N LEU A 81 2.44 2.40 7.85
CA LEU A 81 2.11 2.07 6.47
C LEU A 81 1.91 0.57 6.26
N ILE A 82 2.86 -0.26 6.69
CA ILE A 82 2.77 -1.72 6.52
C ILE A 82 1.59 -2.32 7.30
N PRO A 83 1.36 -1.97 8.59
CA PRO A 83 0.15 -2.39 9.29
C PRO A 83 -1.15 -2.02 8.57
N ALA A 84 -1.26 -0.80 8.02
CA ALA A 84 -2.45 -0.36 7.30
C ALA A 84 -2.68 -1.12 5.98
N ILE A 85 -1.62 -1.46 5.24
CA ILE A 85 -1.69 -2.31 4.05
C ILE A 85 -2.11 -3.74 4.40
N SER A 86 -1.65 -4.24 5.55
CA SER A 86 -1.90 -5.62 6.01
C SER A 86 -3.20 -5.78 6.79
N MET A 87 -4.02 -4.73 6.90
CA MET A 87 -5.24 -4.70 7.71
C MET A 87 -4.99 -5.09 9.19
N ALA A 88 -3.84 -4.69 9.72
CA ALA A 88 -3.39 -4.99 11.08
C ALA A 88 -3.28 -3.74 11.96
N THR A 89 -3.93 -2.64 11.57
CA THR A 89 -4.01 -1.41 12.36
C THR A 89 -4.91 -1.63 13.57
N GLN A 90 -4.45 -1.18 14.74
CA GLN A 90 -5.31 -1.16 15.92
C GLN A 90 -6.45 -0.16 15.74
N THR A 91 -7.65 -0.52 16.20
CA THR A 91 -8.83 0.34 16.13
C THR A 91 -8.57 1.68 16.83
N PRO A 92 -8.55 2.79 16.10
CA PRO A 92 -8.33 4.10 16.71
C PRO A 92 -9.60 4.59 17.41
N PRO A 93 -9.49 5.57 18.32
CA PRO A 93 -10.65 6.28 18.82
C PRO A 93 -11.50 6.89 17.70
N LEU A 94 -12.81 6.97 17.91
CA LEU A 94 -13.71 7.59 16.94
C LEU A 94 -13.37 9.07 16.77
N GLY A 95 -12.97 9.45 15.55
CA GLY A 95 -12.61 10.81 15.16
C GLY A 95 -13.20 11.16 13.79
N ALA A 96 -12.66 12.19 13.15
CA ALA A 96 -12.99 12.46 11.74
C ALA A 96 -12.39 11.37 10.85
N VAL A 97 -13.12 10.96 9.81
CA VAL A 97 -12.64 10.00 8.80
C VAL A 97 -12.34 10.75 7.50
N GLY A 98 -11.14 10.52 6.97
CA GLY A 98 -10.75 10.94 5.63
C GLY A 98 -10.57 9.72 4.72
N VAL A 99 -11.05 9.84 3.49
CA VAL A 99 -10.87 8.81 2.46
C VAL A 99 -10.23 9.46 1.23
N LEU A 100 -9.10 8.88 0.79
CA LEU A 100 -8.37 9.30 -0.40
C LEU A 100 -8.42 8.17 -1.42
N GLU A 101 -8.88 8.42 -2.64
CA GLU A 101 -9.01 7.43 -3.70
C GLU A 101 -8.04 7.73 -4.84
N PHE A 102 -7.43 6.69 -5.42
CA PHE A 102 -6.41 6.78 -6.46
C PHE A 102 -6.64 5.74 -7.56
N TYR A 103 -6.29 6.09 -8.79
CA TYR A 103 -6.36 5.17 -9.93
C TYR A 103 -5.25 4.11 -9.92
N SER A 104 -4.14 4.30 -9.17
CA SER A 104 -3.05 3.34 -9.06
C SER A 104 -2.77 2.97 -7.61
N VAL A 105 -2.35 1.72 -7.41
CA VAL A 105 -1.93 1.18 -6.11
C VAL A 105 -0.68 1.91 -5.61
N ALA A 106 0.30 2.17 -6.49
CA ALA A 106 1.51 2.90 -6.15
C ALA A 106 1.21 4.30 -5.61
N SER A 107 0.28 5.03 -6.25
CA SER A 107 -0.15 6.35 -5.80
C SER A 107 -0.82 6.31 -4.42
N ALA A 108 -1.65 5.30 -4.15
CA ALA A 108 -2.30 5.13 -2.86
C ALA A 108 -1.29 4.89 -1.73
N ILE A 109 -0.31 4.00 -1.95
CA ILE A 109 0.75 3.71 -0.99
C ILE A 109 1.60 4.95 -0.73
N THR A 110 2.00 5.65 -1.79
CA THR A 110 2.80 6.88 -1.69
C THR A 110 2.06 7.98 -0.92
N ALA A 111 0.80 8.20 -1.23
CA ALA A 111 -0.02 9.21 -0.56
C ALA A 111 -0.25 8.89 0.91
N ALA A 112 -0.45 7.61 1.27
CA ALA A 112 -0.56 7.17 2.65
C ALA A 112 0.71 7.49 3.45
N ASP A 113 1.88 7.20 2.89
CA ASP A 113 3.16 7.49 3.52
C ASP A 113 3.38 9.00 3.72
N ILE A 114 3.10 9.78 2.68
CA ILE A 114 3.20 11.26 2.74
C ILE A 114 2.25 11.82 3.79
N ALA A 115 1.00 11.38 3.82
CA ALA A 115 0.00 11.84 4.78
C ALA A 115 0.41 11.55 6.23
N ALA A 116 0.89 10.32 6.49
CA ALA A 116 1.36 9.92 7.81
C ALA A 116 2.62 10.68 8.28
N LYS A 117 3.49 11.08 7.35
CA LYS A 117 4.68 11.90 7.64
C LYS A 117 4.37 13.38 7.82
N ALA A 118 3.37 13.89 7.10
CA ALA A 118 3.05 15.31 7.07
C ALA A 118 2.15 15.75 8.24
N ALA A 119 1.38 14.84 8.82
CA ALA A 119 0.39 15.18 9.84
C ALA A 119 0.26 14.08 10.91
N ASN A 120 -0.16 14.48 12.12
CA ASN A 120 -0.49 13.53 13.19
C ASN A 120 -1.85 12.88 12.90
N ILE A 121 -1.86 11.89 12.02
CA ILE A 121 -3.02 11.10 11.64
C ILE A 121 -2.81 9.63 11.99
N THR A 122 -3.88 8.85 12.01
CA THR A 122 -3.81 7.39 12.07
C THR A 122 -4.27 6.83 10.73
N LEU A 123 -3.41 6.02 10.09
CA LEU A 123 -3.82 5.22 8.93
C LEU A 123 -4.66 4.06 9.42
N ILE A 124 -5.90 3.98 8.98
CA ILE A 124 -6.82 2.86 9.28
C ILE A 124 -6.55 1.72 8.29
N GLU A 125 -6.58 2.04 7.00
CA GLU A 125 -6.44 1.07 5.91
C GLU A 125 -5.78 1.70 4.69
N VAL A 126 -4.94 0.92 4.02
CA VAL A 126 -4.50 1.18 2.64
C VAL A 126 -4.94 0.00 1.78
N ARG A 127 -6.06 0.16 1.09
CA ARG A 127 -6.61 -0.87 0.21
C ARG A 127 -5.94 -0.85 -1.14
N ILE A 128 -5.40 -2.01 -1.54
CA ILE A 128 -4.59 -2.14 -2.75
C ILE A 128 -5.19 -3.17 -3.72
N GLY A 129 -5.89 -2.67 -4.75
CA GLY A 129 -6.23 -3.39 -5.98
C GLY A 129 -7.25 -4.52 -5.93
N TYR A 130 -7.68 -5.02 -4.77
CA TYR A 130 -8.60 -6.15 -4.66
C TYR A 130 -10.07 -5.71 -4.67
N ALA A 131 -10.85 -6.25 -5.62
CA ALA A 131 -12.30 -5.99 -5.80
C ALA A 131 -12.70 -4.52 -6.02
N ILE A 132 -11.76 -3.66 -6.43
CA ILE A 132 -11.97 -2.21 -6.62
C ILE A 132 -11.50 -1.71 -7.99
N GLY A 133 -11.52 -2.58 -9.01
CA GLY A 133 -11.18 -2.20 -10.39
C GLY A 133 -9.73 -1.79 -10.61
N GLY A 134 -8.79 -2.26 -9.76
CA GLY A 134 -7.37 -1.89 -9.85
C GLY A 134 -7.01 -0.56 -9.22
N LYS A 135 -7.96 0.13 -8.60
CA LYS A 135 -7.73 1.35 -7.82
C LYS A 135 -7.03 1.05 -6.48
N GLY A 136 -6.60 2.10 -5.80
CA GLY A 136 -6.21 2.06 -4.40
C GLY A 136 -6.95 3.15 -3.62
N TYR A 137 -7.22 2.93 -2.34
CA TYR A 137 -7.69 3.98 -1.46
C TYR A 137 -7.07 3.90 -0.09
N VAL A 138 -7.05 5.03 0.60
CA VAL A 138 -6.53 5.20 1.94
C VAL A 138 -7.65 5.70 2.83
N THR A 139 -7.88 5.01 3.95
CA THR A 139 -8.74 5.49 5.02
C THR A 139 -7.86 5.91 6.19
N LEU A 140 -8.08 7.11 6.69
CA LEU A 140 -7.34 7.68 7.79
C LEU A 140 -8.26 8.41 8.78
N THR A 141 -7.81 8.58 10.01
CA THR A 141 -8.56 9.32 11.02
C THR A 141 -7.67 10.30 11.78
N ARG A 142 -8.30 11.35 12.31
CA ARG A 142 -7.70 12.33 13.19
C ARG A 142 -8.78 13.09 13.95
N ASP A 143 -8.39 13.86 14.99
CA ASP A 143 -9.26 14.88 15.60
C ASP A 143 -9.72 15.91 14.54
N ALA A 144 -11.01 16.23 14.57
CA ALA A 144 -11.79 16.84 13.49
C ALA A 144 -11.31 18.20 12.94
N GLN A 145 -10.24 18.79 13.49
CA GLN A 145 -9.89 20.19 13.20
C GLN A 145 -8.98 20.44 12.00
N LEU A 146 -8.43 19.40 11.32
CA LEU A 146 -7.34 19.59 10.35
C LEU A 146 -7.36 18.71 9.09
N LEU A 147 -8.46 18.01 8.77
CA LEU A 147 -8.52 17.20 7.55
C LEU A 147 -9.02 18.04 6.36
N VAL A 148 -8.12 18.29 5.41
CA VAL A 148 -8.46 18.79 4.07
C VAL A 148 -8.28 17.59 3.12
N GLY A 149 -9.35 16.85 2.89
CA GLY A 149 -9.36 15.70 1.99
C GLY A 149 -10.48 15.80 0.97
N THR A 150 -10.51 14.90 -0.02
CA THR A 150 -11.54 14.83 -1.04
C THR A 150 -12.92 14.51 -0.43
N THR A 151 -12.94 13.74 0.66
CA THR A 151 -14.14 13.52 1.50
C THR A 151 -13.71 13.45 2.94
N VAL A 152 -14.27 14.36 3.76
CA VAL A 152 -14.06 14.39 5.21
C VAL A 152 -15.40 14.23 5.90
N ILE A 153 -15.52 13.26 6.79
CA ILE A 153 -16.69 13.05 7.64
C ILE A 153 -16.28 13.43 9.07
N PRO A 154 -16.58 14.65 9.54
CA PRO A 154 -16.07 15.17 10.80
C PRO A 154 -16.58 14.41 12.04
N ARG A 155 -17.73 13.77 11.97
CA ARG A 155 -18.36 12.95 13.01
C ARG A 155 -19.13 11.81 12.35
N PRO A 156 -18.42 10.74 11.88
CA PRO A 156 -19.10 9.64 11.23
C PRO A 156 -20.03 8.95 12.23
N ALA A 157 -21.17 8.47 11.74
CA ALA A 157 -22.02 7.60 12.55
C ALA A 157 -21.22 6.37 12.97
N LYS A 158 -21.40 5.92 14.23
CA LYS A 158 -20.65 4.77 14.76
C LYS A 158 -20.72 3.56 13.82
N GLN A 159 -21.88 3.24 13.26
CA GLN A 159 -22.07 2.13 12.33
C GLN A 159 -21.24 2.26 11.05
N VAL A 160 -21.05 3.50 10.53
CA VAL A 160 -20.19 3.75 9.35
C VAL A 160 -18.73 3.54 9.73
N PHE A 161 -18.29 4.06 10.87
CA PHE A 161 -16.93 3.89 11.36
C PHE A 161 -16.62 2.41 11.61
N ASP A 162 -17.50 1.69 12.28
CA ASP A 162 -17.33 0.26 12.58
C ASP A 162 -17.28 -0.59 11.30
N SER A 163 -17.88 -0.16 10.18
CA SER A 163 -17.84 -0.86 8.90
C SER A 163 -16.52 -0.68 8.12
N LEU A 164 -15.68 0.27 8.53
CA LEU A 164 -14.38 0.55 7.89
C LEU A 164 -13.22 -0.21 8.56
N LEU A 165 -13.49 -0.87 9.69
CA LEU A 165 -12.55 -1.65 10.49
C LEU A 165 -12.79 -3.14 10.31
#